data_b06dbb620819beb6ff9be830ff0a103c
#
_entry.id   b06dbb620819beb6ff9be830ff0a103c
#
_cell.length_a   1.000
_cell.length_b   1.000
_cell.length_c   1.000
_cell.angle_alpha   90.00
_cell.angle_beta   90.00
_cell.angle_gamma   90.00
#
_symmetry.space_group_name_H-M   'P 1'
#
loop_
_entity.id
_entity.type
_entity.pdbx_description
1 polymer ?
#
loop_
_entity_poly.entity_id
_entity_poly.type
_entity_poly.pdbx_seq_one_letter_code
_entity_poly.pdbx_strand_id
1 'polypeptide(L)'
;MSDPKPKISISSYRWISGYLMQEKAIFLPSLAALFFTAMLSLAFPYFLGKLVGSPTDALKHRVDPQIVLEQSNQVVLQLVAVLALQAFVAFFRVQGFIRSGESALNRLRRDLFDHLVRLPMSFFQEQRAGSLSNRVSADLGVVRETLLTTVPQAVRQSVILTGGLIFIFVASWKLSLIMLGSVPVVVLAIAFFGRKVRGYSKAAQDSLAEAGTVIEETVQGIADVKAFTNEPFEHNRYARSLDAFLTVTKRGAKNRAAFLAFIIFALFGTISFVAWHGARMLATNQITWENFASFILFSIFVGASLGSFPEIISQFQQTSGATERLRELLDLKPERSDGDPAAKLNGAIAFENLSFRYPSRPDVQVLDNLSFSVEPGKRVALVGPSGAGKSTTFSLILGFNDPENGAVLFDGRAASSLSLKAIRSQIAIVPQEVLLFGGSIRENIEYGKPGASLEEIQDAAKQANAHDFIAALPEGYETLVGPRGTKLSGGQRQRIAIARAILADPCILLLDEATSALDSESERLVNEALERLMAGRTSIVIAHRLSTVRHADKILVFNHGKIVESGTHEELIERGGTYRFLVETQLV
;
A
#
# COMPACT_ATOMS: atom_id res chain seq x y z
N MET A 1 14.62 -19.27 0.86
CA MET A 1 13.91 -19.90 -0.29
C MET A 1 13.84 -18.87 -1.41
N SER A 2 14.28 -19.20 -2.62
CA SER A 2 14.22 -18.27 -3.76
C SER A 2 12.76 -18.16 -4.19
N ASP A 3 12.18 -16.97 -4.04
CA ASP A 3 10.86 -16.68 -4.63
C ASP A 3 10.83 -17.09 -6.10
N PRO A 4 9.83 -17.86 -6.54
CA PRO A 4 9.67 -18.20 -7.94
C PRO A 4 9.55 -16.89 -8.73
N LYS A 5 10.31 -16.79 -9.85
CA LYS A 5 10.22 -15.63 -10.74
C LYS A 5 8.75 -15.34 -11.02
N PRO A 6 8.25 -14.11 -10.83
CA PRO A 6 6.88 -13.79 -11.18
C PRO A 6 6.68 -14.09 -12.67
N LYS A 7 5.94 -15.13 -12.95
CA LYS A 7 5.47 -15.44 -14.31
C LYS A 7 4.39 -14.41 -14.64
N ILE A 8 4.38 -13.92 -15.87
CA ILE A 8 3.29 -13.05 -16.33
C ILE A 8 1.99 -13.86 -16.20
N SER A 9 1.18 -13.52 -15.21
CA SER A 9 -0.10 -14.20 -14.96
C SER A 9 -1.21 -13.51 -15.76
N ILE A 10 -1.77 -14.22 -16.74
CA ILE A 10 -2.90 -13.73 -17.54
C ILE A 10 -4.10 -13.41 -16.64
N SER A 11 -4.29 -14.17 -15.55
CA SER A 11 -5.38 -13.94 -14.59
C SER A 11 -5.28 -12.59 -13.90
N SER A 12 -4.07 -12.14 -13.55
CA SER A 12 -3.81 -10.84 -12.92
C SER A 12 -4.19 -9.68 -13.87
N TYR A 13 -3.88 -9.80 -15.16
CA TYR A 13 -4.25 -8.79 -16.16
C TYR A 13 -5.74 -8.78 -16.47
N ARG A 14 -6.38 -9.95 -16.52
CA ARG A 14 -7.83 -10.04 -16.69
C ARG A 14 -8.58 -9.37 -15.53
N TRP A 15 -8.07 -9.49 -14.32
CA TRP A 15 -8.64 -8.86 -13.13
C TRP A 15 -8.53 -7.31 -13.22
N ILE A 16 -7.34 -6.76 -13.51
CA ILE A 16 -7.15 -5.31 -13.69
C ILE A 16 -7.99 -4.78 -14.87
N SER A 17 -8.05 -5.52 -15.99
CA SER A 17 -8.83 -5.12 -17.14
C SER A 17 -10.32 -4.98 -16.82
N GLY A 18 -10.84 -5.69 -15.81
CA GLY A 18 -12.19 -5.53 -15.30
C GLY A 18 -12.49 -4.11 -14.82
N TYR A 19 -11.54 -3.48 -14.13
CA TYR A 19 -11.65 -2.08 -13.71
C TYR A 19 -11.60 -1.09 -14.88
N LEU A 20 -10.75 -1.34 -15.88
CA LEU A 20 -10.69 -0.50 -17.10
C LEU A 20 -11.95 -0.62 -17.95
N MET A 21 -12.52 -1.83 -18.06
CA MET A 21 -13.72 -2.08 -18.85
C MET A 21 -14.99 -1.42 -18.28
N GLN A 22 -14.98 -0.99 -17.02
CA GLN A 22 -16.04 -0.13 -16.50
C GLN A 22 -16.05 1.26 -17.14
N GLU A 23 -14.89 1.72 -17.63
CA GLU A 23 -14.71 2.97 -18.37
C GLU A 23 -14.60 2.75 -19.90
N LYS A 24 -15.22 1.68 -20.45
CA LYS A 24 -15.11 1.29 -21.86
C LYS A 24 -15.44 2.41 -22.85
N ALA A 25 -16.36 3.31 -22.49
CA ALA A 25 -16.75 4.43 -23.34
C ALA A 25 -15.61 5.43 -23.63
N ILE A 26 -14.62 5.54 -22.72
CA ILE A 26 -13.45 6.40 -22.87
C ILE A 26 -12.24 5.55 -23.28
N PHE A 27 -12.08 4.38 -22.68
CA PHE A 27 -10.91 3.51 -22.88
C PHE A 27 -10.82 2.96 -24.31
N LEU A 28 -11.92 2.44 -24.89
CA LEU A 28 -11.91 1.86 -26.24
C LEU A 28 -11.60 2.88 -27.35
N PRO A 29 -12.21 4.10 -27.38
CA PRO A 29 -11.78 5.13 -28.32
C PRO A 29 -10.31 5.53 -28.16
N SER A 30 -9.81 5.60 -26.91
CA SER A 30 -8.40 5.89 -26.64
C SER A 30 -7.46 4.81 -27.16
N LEU A 31 -7.86 3.54 -27.04
CA LEU A 31 -7.12 2.41 -27.59
C LEU A 31 -7.12 2.42 -29.13
N ALA A 32 -8.25 2.74 -29.75
CA ALA A 32 -8.34 2.91 -31.21
C ALA A 32 -7.46 4.08 -31.69
N ALA A 33 -7.49 5.22 -30.97
CA ALA A 33 -6.64 6.36 -31.24
C ALA A 33 -5.14 6.02 -31.04
N LEU A 34 -4.80 5.16 -30.10
CA LEU A 34 -3.43 4.66 -29.90
C LEU A 34 -2.97 3.85 -31.12
N PHE A 35 -3.78 2.91 -31.58
CA PHE A 35 -3.45 2.12 -32.77
C PHE A 35 -3.30 3.02 -33.99
N PHE A 36 -4.22 3.96 -34.21
CA PHE A 36 -4.19 4.89 -35.33
C PHE A 36 -2.96 5.80 -35.28
N THR A 37 -2.62 6.39 -34.13
CA THR A 37 -1.41 7.22 -33.99
C THR A 37 -0.12 6.42 -34.14
N ALA A 38 -0.10 5.16 -33.76
CA ALA A 38 1.05 4.27 -33.99
C ALA A 38 1.22 3.95 -35.49
N MET A 39 0.13 3.74 -36.22
CA MET A 39 0.15 3.59 -37.67
C MET A 39 0.65 4.86 -38.37
N LEU A 40 0.15 6.04 -37.97
CA LEU A 40 0.61 7.33 -38.51
C LEU A 40 2.11 7.58 -38.25
N SER A 41 2.67 7.02 -37.15
CA SER A 41 4.11 7.13 -36.87
C SER A 41 4.98 6.46 -37.95
N LEU A 42 4.46 5.47 -38.68
CA LEU A 42 5.16 4.83 -39.79
C LEU A 42 5.21 5.68 -41.06
N ALA A 43 4.32 6.69 -41.16
CA ALA A 43 4.32 7.62 -42.28
C ALA A 43 5.58 8.51 -42.29
N PHE A 44 6.12 8.83 -41.10
CA PHE A 44 7.32 9.69 -41.00
C PHE A 44 8.53 9.10 -41.74
N PRO A 45 9.01 7.87 -41.45
CA PRO A 45 10.13 7.29 -42.19
C PRO A 45 9.81 7.07 -43.68
N TYR A 46 8.56 6.82 -44.04
CA TYR A 46 8.14 6.68 -45.44
C TYR A 46 8.29 7.99 -46.21
N PHE A 47 7.65 9.08 -45.75
CA PHE A 47 7.73 10.37 -46.44
C PHE A 47 9.13 10.97 -46.38
N LEU A 48 9.87 10.78 -45.30
CA LEU A 48 11.25 11.26 -45.20
C LEU A 48 12.16 10.49 -46.18
N GLY A 49 11.99 9.18 -46.31
CA GLY A 49 12.68 8.37 -47.30
C GLY A 49 12.41 8.83 -48.73
N LYS A 50 11.14 9.13 -49.04
CA LYS A 50 10.73 9.69 -50.32
C LYS A 50 11.34 11.07 -50.58
N LEU A 51 11.35 11.95 -49.57
CA LEU A 51 11.93 13.30 -49.68
C LEU A 51 13.43 13.29 -49.97
N VAL A 52 14.17 12.33 -49.36
CA VAL A 52 15.61 12.19 -49.56
C VAL A 52 15.94 11.45 -50.86
N GLY A 53 15.14 10.45 -51.22
CA GLY A 53 15.38 9.57 -52.35
C GLY A 53 14.98 10.17 -53.69
N SER A 54 13.81 10.79 -53.80
CA SER A 54 13.26 11.32 -55.05
C SER A 54 14.17 12.34 -55.76
N PRO A 55 14.78 13.33 -55.08
CA PRO A 55 15.69 14.27 -55.74
C PRO A 55 16.94 13.58 -56.28
N THR A 56 17.46 12.57 -55.58
CA THR A 56 18.67 11.84 -55.98
C THR A 56 18.42 10.96 -57.21
N ASP A 57 17.26 10.28 -57.25
CA ASP A 57 16.85 9.50 -58.43
C ASP A 57 16.55 10.41 -59.63
N ALA A 58 15.94 11.59 -59.40
CA ALA A 58 15.68 12.58 -60.44
C ALA A 58 16.93 13.17 -61.06
N LEU A 59 17.94 13.48 -60.25
CA LEU A 59 19.27 13.93 -60.75
C LEU A 59 19.92 12.87 -61.66
N LYS A 60 19.78 11.60 -61.33
CA LYS A 60 20.32 10.50 -62.14
C LYS A 60 19.62 10.37 -63.51
N HIS A 61 18.32 10.66 -63.56
CA HIS A 61 17.50 10.60 -64.76
C HIS A 61 17.33 11.94 -65.50
N ARG A 62 18.06 13.00 -65.10
CA ARG A 62 18.04 14.34 -65.69
C ARG A 62 16.64 14.96 -65.77
N VAL A 63 15.82 14.75 -64.70
CA VAL A 63 14.48 15.36 -64.56
C VAL A 63 14.61 16.86 -64.28
N ASP A 64 13.70 17.66 -64.77
CA ASP A 64 13.68 19.11 -64.57
C ASP A 64 13.68 19.44 -63.06
N PRO A 65 14.60 20.29 -62.57
CA PRO A 65 14.68 20.70 -61.19
C PRO A 65 13.39 21.31 -60.63
N GLN A 66 12.57 21.96 -61.43
CA GLN A 66 11.29 22.54 -61.01
C GLN A 66 10.27 21.48 -60.68
N ILE A 67 10.20 20.39 -61.45
CA ILE A 67 9.30 19.24 -61.16
C ILE A 67 9.71 18.56 -59.82
N VAL A 68 11.02 18.43 -59.61
CA VAL A 68 11.54 17.82 -58.36
C VAL A 68 11.20 18.67 -57.13
N LEU A 69 11.31 20.01 -57.24
CA LEU A 69 10.92 20.96 -56.21
C LEU A 69 9.44 20.87 -55.88
N GLU A 70 8.59 20.84 -56.91
CA GLU A 70 7.14 20.73 -56.73
C GLU A 70 6.72 19.41 -56.06
N GLN A 71 7.30 18.29 -56.49
CA GLN A 71 7.09 16.98 -55.83
C GLN A 71 7.59 16.97 -54.40
N SER A 72 8.76 17.57 -54.13
CA SER A 72 9.30 17.68 -52.76
C SER A 72 8.39 18.52 -51.85
N ASN A 73 7.87 19.65 -52.34
CA ASN A 73 6.92 20.49 -51.63
C ASN A 73 5.59 19.75 -51.31
N GLN A 74 5.11 18.95 -52.25
CA GLN A 74 3.90 18.12 -52.01
C GLN A 74 4.15 17.06 -50.91
N VAL A 75 5.33 16.39 -50.94
CA VAL A 75 5.70 15.41 -49.93
C VAL A 75 5.82 16.05 -48.53
N VAL A 76 6.45 17.24 -48.46
CA VAL A 76 6.54 17.99 -47.19
C VAL A 76 5.15 18.39 -46.67
N LEU A 77 4.30 18.90 -47.55
CA LEU A 77 2.91 19.27 -47.16
C LEU A 77 2.13 18.06 -46.62
N GLN A 78 2.22 16.91 -47.31
CA GLN A 78 1.63 15.65 -46.86
C GLN A 78 2.18 15.20 -45.50
N LEU A 79 3.49 15.27 -45.31
CA LEU A 79 4.14 14.93 -44.05
C LEU A 79 3.65 15.85 -42.91
N VAL A 80 3.62 17.16 -43.12
CA VAL A 80 3.12 18.12 -42.13
C VAL A 80 1.66 17.87 -41.80
N ALA A 81 0.82 17.59 -42.79
CA ALA A 81 -0.60 17.27 -42.59
C ALA A 81 -0.77 15.97 -41.73
N VAL A 82 0.02 14.93 -42.02
CA VAL A 82 0.01 13.68 -41.23
C VAL A 82 0.50 13.92 -39.80
N LEU A 83 1.56 14.70 -39.61
CA LEU A 83 2.07 15.04 -38.27
C LEU A 83 1.07 15.88 -37.47
N ALA A 84 0.40 16.84 -38.12
CA ALA A 84 -0.66 17.64 -37.48
C ALA A 84 -1.86 16.76 -37.05
N LEU A 85 -2.30 15.85 -37.93
CA LEU A 85 -3.34 14.88 -37.60
C LEU A 85 -2.91 13.97 -36.46
N GLN A 86 -1.68 13.46 -36.49
CA GLN A 86 -1.12 12.63 -35.44
C GLN A 86 -1.09 13.37 -34.10
N ALA A 87 -0.65 14.63 -34.07
CA ALA A 87 -0.60 15.44 -32.86
C ALA A 87 -2.01 15.69 -32.30
N PHE A 88 -2.97 15.99 -33.15
CA PHE A 88 -4.37 16.18 -32.77
C PHE A 88 -4.97 14.91 -32.14
N VAL A 89 -4.86 13.79 -32.81
CA VAL A 89 -5.37 12.51 -32.28
C VAL A 89 -4.63 12.07 -31.02
N ALA A 90 -3.30 12.32 -30.95
CA ALA A 90 -2.48 12.00 -29.78
C ALA A 90 -2.93 12.77 -28.53
N PHE A 91 -3.38 14.02 -28.67
CA PHE A 91 -3.93 14.79 -27.55
C PHE A 91 -5.12 14.07 -26.90
N PHE A 92 -6.14 13.70 -27.68
CA PHE A 92 -7.31 12.97 -27.17
C PHE A 92 -6.97 11.58 -26.64
N ARG A 93 -6.08 10.88 -27.30
CA ARG A 93 -5.58 9.59 -26.86
C ARG A 93 -4.97 9.67 -25.45
N VAL A 94 -4.02 10.60 -25.24
CA VAL A 94 -3.34 10.74 -23.93
C VAL A 94 -4.34 11.13 -22.85
N GLN A 95 -5.20 12.11 -23.12
CA GLN A 95 -6.25 12.53 -22.19
C GLN A 95 -7.19 11.38 -21.83
N GLY A 96 -7.61 10.58 -22.81
CA GLY A 96 -8.50 9.44 -22.59
C GLY A 96 -7.85 8.33 -21.78
N PHE A 97 -6.58 7.98 -22.05
CA PHE A 97 -5.84 6.98 -21.25
C PHE A 97 -5.66 7.44 -19.80
N ILE A 98 -5.26 8.69 -19.56
CA ILE A 98 -5.11 9.21 -18.22
C ILE A 98 -6.44 9.19 -17.49
N ARG A 99 -7.52 9.68 -18.12
CA ARG A 99 -8.84 9.75 -17.49
C ARG A 99 -9.40 8.37 -17.15
N SER A 100 -9.38 7.44 -18.09
CA SER A 100 -9.88 6.07 -17.85
C SER A 100 -9.01 5.29 -16.87
N GLY A 101 -7.68 5.43 -16.96
CA GLY A 101 -6.74 4.75 -16.07
C GLY A 101 -6.81 5.27 -14.63
N GLU A 102 -6.84 6.58 -14.41
CA GLU A 102 -6.98 7.14 -13.05
C GLU A 102 -8.36 6.85 -12.45
N SER A 103 -9.45 6.84 -13.27
CA SER A 103 -10.76 6.40 -12.78
C SER A 103 -10.77 4.95 -12.32
N ALA A 104 -10.16 4.06 -13.10
CA ALA A 104 -10.03 2.64 -12.74
C ALA A 104 -9.20 2.45 -11.45
N LEU A 105 -8.09 3.18 -11.33
CA LEU A 105 -7.24 3.16 -10.14
C LEU A 105 -7.94 3.70 -8.89
N ASN A 106 -8.73 4.76 -9.03
CA ASN A 106 -9.49 5.32 -7.91
C ASN A 106 -10.54 4.34 -7.39
N ARG A 107 -11.18 3.57 -8.28
CA ARG A 107 -12.08 2.48 -7.85
C ARG A 107 -11.31 1.40 -7.11
N LEU A 108 -10.21 0.93 -7.68
CA LEU A 108 -9.36 -0.07 -7.03
C LEU A 108 -8.89 0.39 -5.64
N ARG A 109 -8.50 1.68 -5.49
CA ARG A 109 -8.13 2.25 -4.19
C ARG A 109 -9.28 2.23 -3.19
N ARG A 110 -10.50 2.57 -3.65
CA ARG A 110 -11.69 2.53 -2.79
C ARG A 110 -12.02 1.11 -2.36
N ASP A 111 -12.03 0.17 -3.30
CA ASP A 111 -12.32 -1.23 -3.01
C ASP A 111 -11.30 -1.84 -2.04
N LEU A 112 -10.00 -1.54 -2.25
CA LEU A 112 -8.93 -1.95 -1.33
C LEU A 112 -9.11 -1.35 0.06
N PHE A 113 -9.39 -0.05 0.16
CA PHE A 113 -9.58 0.61 1.45
C PHE A 113 -10.82 0.08 2.18
N ASP A 114 -11.94 -0.03 1.46
CA ASP A 114 -13.19 -0.56 2.01
C ASP A 114 -13.03 -2.02 2.50
N HIS A 115 -12.26 -2.81 1.78
CA HIS A 115 -11.95 -4.18 2.18
C HIS A 115 -10.99 -4.23 3.37
N LEU A 116 -9.90 -3.43 3.35
CA LEU A 116 -8.92 -3.37 4.44
C LEU A 116 -9.57 -3.04 5.79
N VAL A 117 -10.47 -2.05 5.84
CA VAL A 117 -11.12 -1.67 7.12
C VAL A 117 -12.10 -2.73 7.64
N ARG A 118 -12.43 -3.74 6.83
CA ARG A 118 -13.29 -4.87 7.22
C ARG A 118 -12.50 -6.14 7.55
N LEU A 119 -11.17 -6.13 7.42
CA LEU A 119 -10.35 -7.28 7.79
C LEU A 119 -10.32 -7.49 9.31
N PRO A 120 -10.17 -8.74 9.77
CA PRO A 120 -10.14 -9.06 11.19
C PRO A 120 -8.91 -8.46 11.88
N MET A 121 -9.04 -8.17 13.17
CA MET A 121 -7.96 -7.57 13.97
C MET A 121 -6.69 -8.44 14.00
N SER A 122 -6.81 -9.76 13.90
CA SER A 122 -5.69 -10.69 13.81
C SER A 122 -4.74 -10.37 12.64
N PHE A 123 -5.29 -9.97 11.49
CA PHE A 123 -4.48 -9.52 10.36
C PHE A 123 -3.60 -8.31 10.71
N PHE A 124 -4.16 -7.32 11.41
CA PHE A 124 -3.41 -6.11 11.78
C PHE A 124 -2.42 -6.34 12.93
N GLN A 125 -2.64 -7.35 13.76
CA GLN A 125 -1.68 -7.74 14.80
C GLN A 125 -0.41 -8.36 14.23
N GLU A 126 -0.49 -9.04 13.09
CA GLU A 126 0.65 -9.64 12.38
C GLU A 126 1.39 -8.67 11.49
N GLN A 127 0.76 -7.59 11.04
CA GLN A 127 1.28 -6.63 10.08
C GLN A 127 1.61 -5.29 10.74
N ARG A 128 2.76 -4.72 10.44
CA ARG A 128 3.06 -3.33 10.85
C ARG A 128 2.26 -2.38 9.96
N ALA A 129 1.43 -1.52 10.53
CA ALA A 129 0.56 -0.59 9.81
C ALA A 129 1.31 0.27 8.77
N GLY A 130 2.50 0.77 9.12
CA GLY A 130 3.34 1.55 8.21
C GLY A 130 3.84 0.74 7.00
N SER A 131 4.24 -0.52 7.20
CA SER A 131 4.69 -1.39 6.11
C SER A 131 3.54 -1.76 5.16
N LEU A 132 2.34 -1.99 5.70
CA LEU A 132 1.15 -2.27 4.91
C LEU A 132 0.76 -1.08 4.02
N SER A 133 0.71 0.13 4.59
CA SER A 133 0.39 1.36 3.83
C SER A 133 1.40 1.63 2.73
N ASN A 134 2.70 1.52 3.04
CA ASN A 134 3.76 1.68 2.04
C ASN A 134 3.69 0.62 0.94
N ARG A 135 3.45 -0.64 1.29
CA ARG A 135 3.32 -1.75 0.34
C ARG A 135 2.14 -1.54 -0.61
N VAL A 136 0.96 -1.23 -0.07
CA VAL A 136 -0.24 -0.97 -0.89
C VAL A 136 -0.02 0.22 -1.83
N SER A 137 0.57 1.32 -1.34
CA SER A 137 0.86 2.50 -2.15
C SER A 137 1.88 2.22 -3.26
N ALA A 138 2.94 1.46 -2.96
CA ALA A 138 3.95 1.07 -3.95
C ALA A 138 3.36 0.15 -5.03
N ASP A 139 2.59 -0.88 -4.65
CA ASP A 139 1.98 -1.81 -5.58
C ASP A 139 0.95 -1.11 -6.49
N LEU A 140 0.14 -0.19 -5.93
CA LEU A 140 -0.76 0.66 -6.74
C LEU A 140 0.01 1.58 -7.69
N GLY A 141 1.18 2.09 -7.28
CA GLY A 141 2.08 2.87 -8.14
C GLY A 141 2.57 2.08 -9.35
N VAL A 142 2.97 0.82 -9.15
CA VAL A 142 3.39 -0.08 -10.24
C VAL A 142 2.24 -0.37 -11.20
N VAL A 143 1.04 -0.63 -10.68
CA VAL A 143 -0.17 -0.83 -11.51
C VAL A 143 -0.49 0.43 -12.32
N ARG A 144 -0.43 1.61 -11.68
CA ARG A 144 -0.65 2.90 -12.34
C ARG A 144 0.30 3.12 -13.52
N GLU A 145 1.60 2.94 -13.29
CA GLU A 145 2.63 3.10 -14.33
C GLU A 145 2.37 2.17 -15.51
N THR A 146 1.99 0.93 -15.24
CA THR A 146 1.67 -0.01 -16.31
C THR A 146 0.44 0.39 -17.10
N LEU A 147 -0.63 0.79 -16.45
CA LEU A 147 -1.87 1.17 -17.15
C LEU A 147 -1.70 2.44 -17.98
N LEU A 148 -0.99 3.45 -17.45
CA LEU A 148 -0.89 4.75 -18.10
C LEU A 148 0.26 4.85 -19.10
N THR A 149 1.33 4.09 -18.90
CA THR A 149 2.57 4.22 -19.68
C THR A 149 2.91 2.92 -20.41
N THR A 150 3.03 1.79 -19.72
CA THR A 150 3.58 0.55 -20.30
C THR A 150 2.61 -0.09 -21.31
N VAL A 151 1.31 -0.15 -21.03
CA VAL A 151 0.31 -0.71 -21.96
C VAL A 151 0.25 0.10 -23.26
N PRO A 152 0.10 1.44 -23.24
CA PRO A 152 0.17 2.26 -24.45
C PRO A 152 1.50 2.08 -25.21
N GLN A 153 2.63 2.02 -24.50
CA GLN A 153 3.94 1.81 -25.11
C GLN A 153 4.05 0.43 -25.76
N ALA A 154 3.57 -0.64 -25.10
CA ALA A 154 3.59 -1.99 -25.65
C ALA A 154 2.79 -2.09 -26.96
N VAL A 155 1.59 -1.55 -26.99
CA VAL A 155 0.75 -1.53 -28.20
C VAL A 155 1.43 -0.72 -29.30
N ARG A 156 1.90 0.49 -28.99
CA ARG A 156 2.60 1.34 -29.95
C ARG A 156 3.82 0.66 -30.55
N GLN A 157 4.69 0.09 -29.71
CA GLN A 157 5.91 -0.57 -30.16
C GLN A 157 5.62 -1.84 -30.98
N SER A 158 4.56 -2.58 -30.62
CA SER A 158 4.12 -3.74 -31.42
C SER A 158 3.65 -3.34 -32.82
N VAL A 159 2.89 -2.25 -32.93
CA VAL A 159 2.44 -1.72 -34.24
C VAL A 159 3.62 -1.22 -35.07
N ILE A 160 4.54 -0.45 -34.46
CA ILE A 160 5.73 0.07 -35.16
C ILE A 160 6.66 -1.08 -35.59
N LEU A 161 6.85 -2.09 -34.75
CA LEU A 161 7.67 -3.27 -35.08
C LEU A 161 7.06 -4.03 -36.25
N THR A 162 5.77 -4.37 -36.17
CA THR A 162 5.09 -5.15 -37.21
C THR A 162 5.03 -4.38 -38.52
N GLY A 163 4.56 -3.12 -38.47
CA GLY A 163 4.49 -2.27 -39.65
C GLY A 163 5.87 -1.93 -40.25
N GLY A 164 6.84 -1.63 -39.37
CA GLY A 164 8.23 -1.39 -39.80
C GLY A 164 8.85 -2.61 -40.48
N LEU A 165 8.65 -3.82 -39.93
CA LEU A 165 9.10 -5.06 -40.58
C LEU A 165 8.47 -5.24 -41.97
N ILE A 166 7.18 -5.01 -42.12
CA ILE A 166 6.51 -5.08 -43.43
C ILE A 166 7.16 -4.09 -44.40
N PHE A 167 7.34 -2.83 -43.98
CA PHE A 167 7.94 -1.81 -44.87
C PHE A 167 9.38 -2.11 -45.27
N ILE A 168 10.24 -2.60 -44.38
CA ILE A 168 11.61 -2.98 -44.73
C ILE A 168 11.65 -4.15 -45.72
N PHE A 169 10.74 -5.14 -45.58
CA PHE A 169 10.66 -6.23 -46.56
C PHE A 169 10.18 -5.75 -47.93
N VAL A 170 9.21 -4.85 -47.98
CA VAL A 170 8.73 -4.25 -49.22
C VAL A 170 9.80 -3.41 -49.88
N ALA A 171 10.57 -2.60 -49.10
CA ALA A 171 11.66 -1.78 -49.61
C ALA A 171 12.82 -2.61 -50.18
N SER A 172 13.25 -3.66 -49.50
CA SER A 172 14.25 -4.61 -49.99
C SER A 172 14.29 -5.89 -49.15
N TRP A 173 13.73 -6.99 -49.69
CA TRP A 173 13.75 -8.27 -49.00
C TRP A 173 15.16 -8.82 -48.75
N LYS A 174 16.12 -8.53 -49.68
CA LYS A 174 17.53 -8.95 -49.54
C LYS A 174 18.22 -8.27 -48.36
N LEU A 175 18.07 -6.94 -48.23
CA LEU A 175 18.65 -6.18 -47.11
C LEU A 175 17.97 -6.57 -45.79
N SER A 176 16.64 -6.85 -45.81
CA SER A 176 15.89 -7.31 -44.64
C SER A 176 16.39 -8.64 -44.10
N LEU A 177 16.71 -9.60 -44.98
CA LEU A 177 17.29 -10.88 -44.56
C LEU A 177 18.66 -10.71 -43.92
N ILE A 178 19.48 -9.82 -44.46
CA ILE A 178 20.83 -9.50 -43.89
C ILE A 178 20.65 -8.89 -42.50
N MET A 179 19.76 -7.92 -42.35
CA MET A 179 19.44 -7.30 -41.05
C MET A 179 18.92 -8.33 -40.04
N LEU A 180 17.96 -9.15 -40.42
CA LEU A 180 17.40 -10.19 -39.54
C LEU A 180 18.44 -11.26 -39.18
N GLY A 181 19.40 -11.54 -40.05
CA GLY A 181 20.51 -12.45 -39.76
C GLY A 181 21.41 -11.97 -38.60
N SER A 182 21.41 -10.67 -38.27
CA SER A 182 22.12 -10.13 -37.11
C SER A 182 21.38 -10.40 -35.77
N VAL A 183 20.06 -10.58 -35.80
CA VAL A 183 19.23 -10.73 -34.60
C VAL A 183 19.63 -11.96 -33.76
N PRO A 184 19.86 -13.16 -34.32
CA PRO A 184 20.31 -14.31 -33.54
C PRO A 184 21.60 -14.05 -32.77
N VAL A 185 22.57 -13.32 -33.38
CA VAL A 185 23.85 -12.97 -32.74
C VAL A 185 23.60 -12.10 -31.49
N VAL A 186 22.75 -11.10 -31.62
CA VAL A 186 22.34 -10.23 -30.49
C VAL A 186 21.62 -11.01 -29.40
N VAL A 187 20.70 -11.90 -29.77
CA VAL A 187 19.95 -12.75 -28.83
C VAL A 187 20.88 -13.68 -28.05
N LEU A 188 21.84 -14.32 -28.73
CA LEU A 188 22.85 -15.16 -28.08
C LEU A 188 23.71 -14.37 -27.09
N ALA A 189 24.12 -13.16 -27.46
CA ALA A 189 24.87 -12.27 -26.56
C ALA A 189 24.04 -11.87 -25.33
N ILE A 190 22.75 -11.51 -25.52
CA ILE A 190 21.84 -11.22 -24.41
C ILE A 190 21.71 -12.45 -23.49
N ALA A 191 21.59 -13.64 -24.03
CA ALA A 191 21.51 -14.87 -23.24
C ALA A 191 22.80 -15.15 -22.44
N PHE A 192 23.95 -14.90 -23.03
CA PHE A 192 25.26 -15.12 -22.39
C PHE A 192 25.56 -14.08 -21.30
N PHE A 193 25.50 -12.80 -21.63
CA PHE A 193 25.81 -11.72 -20.69
C PHE A 193 24.69 -11.45 -19.70
N GLY A 194 23.43 -11.59 -20.11
CA GLY A 194 22.26 -11.23 -19.32
C GLY A 194 22.12 -12.04 -18.03
N ARG A 195 22.56 -13.31 -18.00
CA ARG A 195 22.57 -14.11 -16.76
C ARG A 195 23.51 -13.54 -15.71
N LYS A 196 24.75 -13.15 -16.11
CA LYS A 196 25.75 -12.57 -15.21
C LYS A 196 25.32 -11.19 -14.72
N VAL A 197 24.88 -10.31 -15.63
CA VAL A 197 24.41 -8.97 -15.29
C VAL A 197 23.24 -9.03 -14.31
N ARG A 198 22.27 -9.94 -14.55
CA ARG A 198 21.10 -10.13 -13.66
C ARG A 198 21.49 -10.61 -12.27
N GLY A 199 22.48 -11.53 -12.17
CA GLY A 199 23.00 -12.00 -10.87
C GLY A 199 23.60 -10.87 -10.03
N TYR A 200 24.45 -10.05 -10.65
CA TYR A 200 25.05 -8.90 -9.96
C TYR A 200 24.02 -7.81 -9.61
N SER A 201 23.05 -7.56 -10.49
CA SER A 201 21.98 -6.59 -10.20
C SER A 201 21.12 -7.03 -9.00
N LYS A 202 20.81 -8.33 -8.90
CA LYS A 202 20.08 -8.85 -7.74
C LYS A 202 20.89 -8.71 -6.45
N ALA A 203 22.15 -9.14 -6.46
CA ALA A 203 23.02 -9.02 -5.29
C ALA A 203 23.23 -7.55 -4.86
N ALA A 204 23.30 -6.61 -5.81
CA ALA A 204 23.35 -5.19 -5.50
C ALA A 204 22.05 -4.69 -4.85
N GLN A 205 20.89 -5.12 -5.35
CA GLN A 205 19.61 -4.77 -4.73
C GLN A 205 19.47 -5.33 -3.31
N ASP A 206 19.88 -6.58 -3.09
CA ASP A 206 19.86 -7.22 -1.77
C ASP A 206 20.75 -6.44 -0.78
N SER A 207 21.98 -6.06 -1.19
CA SER A 207 22.87 -5.25 -0.34
C SER A 207 22.35 -3.82 -0.10
N LEU A 208 21.64 -3.22 -1.05
CA LEU A 208 21.03 -1.91 -0.86
C LEU A 208 19.83 -1.99 0.11
N ALA A 209 19.07 -3.09 0.06
CA ALA A 209 17.99 -3.33 1.02
C ALA A 209 18.51 -3.47 2.45
N GLU A 210 19.66 -4.16 2.66
CA GLU A 210 20.34 -4.24 3.96
C GLU A 210 20.73 -2.84 4.46
N ALA A 211 21.27 -1.98 3.59
CA ALA A 211 21.57 -0.59 3.95
C ALA A 211 20.30 0.20 4.33
N GLY A 212 19.18 -0.05 3.63
CA GLY A 212 17.87 0.53 3.96
C GLY A 212 17.38 0.15 5.35
N THR A 213 17.60 -1.10 5.77
CA THR A 213 17.26 -1.56 7.14
C THR A 213 18.03 -0.79 8.20
N VAL A 214 19.33 -0.50 7.97
CA VAL A 214 20.14 0.30 8.90
C VAL A 214 19.54 1.70 9.08
N ILE A 215 19.10 2.36 8.00
CA ILE A 215 18.43 3.67 8.07
C ILE A 215 17.14 3.57 8.89
N GLU A 216 16.30 2.57 8.60
CA GLU A 216 15.02 2.41 9.29
C GLU A 216 15.21 2.23 10.79
N GLU A 217 16.13 1.34 11.20
CA GLU A 217 16.47 1.11 12.61
C GLU A 217 17.02 2.36 13.29
N THR A 218 17.97 3.06 12.64
CA THR A 218 18.58 4.27 13.19
C THR A 218 17.56 5.40 13.38
N VAL A 219 16.65 5.59 12.41
CA VAL A 219 15.62 6.63 12.49
C VAL A 219 14.55 6.29 13.53
N GLN A 220 14.18 5.00 13.66
CA GLN A 220 13.26 4.55 14.72
C GLN A 220 13.85 4.74 16.11
N GLY A 221 15.17 4.46 16.28
CA GLY A 221 15.91 4.62 17.52
C GLY A 221 16.65 5.96 17.64
N ILE A 222 16.24 7.01 16.92
CA ILE A 222 17.01 8.27 16.85
C ILE A 222 17.20 8.94 18.22
N ALA A 223 16.22 8.78 19.12
CA ALA A 223 16.33 9.30 20.49
C ALA A 223 17.50 8.66 21.26
N ASP A 224 17.66 7.33 21.13
CA ASP A 224 18.74 6.60 21.76
C ASP A 224 20.10 6.96 21.14
N VAL A 225 20.15 7.06 19.79
CA VAL A 225 21.37 7.50 19.09
C VAL A 225 21.81 8.87 19.60
N LYS A 226 20.88 9.80 19.79
CA LYS A 226 21.15 11.15 20.32
C LYS A 226 21.51 11.13 21.80
N ALA A 227 20.77 10.37 22.62
CA ALA A 227 21.02 10.28 24.05
C ALA A 227 22.41 9.70 24.38
N PHE A 228 22.85 8.72 23.57
CA PHE A 228 24.18 8.10 23.74
C PHE A 228 25.27 8.73 22.87
N THR A 229 24.98 9.81 22.12
CA THR A 229 25.94 10.48 21.20
C THR A 229 26.62 9.52 20.22
N ASN A 230 25.88 8.53 19.74
CA ASN A 230 26.39 7.41 18.92
C ASN A 230 26.23 7.65 17.39
N GLU A 231 26.11 8.92 16.94
CA GLU A 231 26.07 9.24 15.52
C GLU A 231 27.26 8.69 14.71
N PRO A 232 28.51 8.74 15.25
CA PRO A 232 29.65 8.18 14.53
C PRO A 232 29.57 6.65 14.38
N PHE A 233 28.99 5.94 15.36
CA PHE A 233 28.79 4.49 15.28
C PHE A 233 27.80 4.12 14.18
N GLU A 234 26.63 4.78 14.14
CA GLU A 234 25.61 4.53 13.13
C GLU A 234 26.09 4.98 11.73
N HIS A 235 26.83 6.09 11.63
CA HIS A 235 27.48 6.49 10.38
C HIS A 235 28.41 5.38 9.85
N ASN A 236 29.27 4.83 10.69
CA ASN A 236 30.20 3.77 10.30
C ASN A 236 29.47 2.46 9.96
N ARG A 237 28.37 2.16 10.63
CA ARG A 237 27.51 1.00 10.36
C ARG A 237 26.89 1.11 8.96
N TYR A 238 26.31 2.28 8.64
CA TYR A 238 25.73 2.56 7.33
C TYR A 238 26.79 2.60 6.22
N ALA A 239 27.93 3.24 6.46
CA ALA A 239 29.05 3.30 5.52
C ALA A 239 29.53 1.89 5.12
N ARG A 240 29.68 0.97 6.09
CA ARG A 240 30.06 -0.44 5.81
C ARG A 240 29.04 -1.15 4.91
N SER A 241 27.74 -0.93 5.12
CA SER A 241 26.68 -1.49 4.26
C SER A 241 26.74 -0.92 2.85
N LEU A 242 27.01 0.39 2.70
CA LEU A 242 27.21 1.02 1.41
C LEU A 242 28.48 0.55 0.68
N ASP A 243 29.57 0.30 1.40
CA ASP A 243 30.81 -0.23 0.83
C ASP A 243 30.62 -1.67 0.31
N ALA A 244 29.81 -2.48 1.01
CA ALA A 244 29.42 -3.81 0.52
C ALA A 244 28.61 -3.69 -0.79
N PHE A 245 27.58 -2.83 -0.83
CA PHE A 245 26.82 -2.53 -2.03
C PHE A 245 27.71 -2.04 -3.20
N LEU A 246 28.62 -1.09 -2.92
CA LEU A 246 29.54 -0.55 -3.91
C LEU A 246 30.48 -1.62 -4.48
N THR A 247 30.95 -2.53 -3.64
CA THR A 247 31.84 -3.64 -4.03
C THR A 247 31.11 -4.57 -5.01
N VAL A 248 29.87 -4.97 -4.72
CA VAL A 248 29.05 -5.81 -5.60
C VAL A 248 28.75 -5.09 -6.90
N THR A 249 28.39 -3.80 -6.84
CA THR A 249 28.08 -2.97 -8.00
C THR A 249 29.30 -2.80 -8.91
N LYS A 250 30.50 -2.54 -8.36
CA LYS A 250 31.74 -2.43 -9.12
C LYS A 250 32.11 -3.74 -9.84
N ARG A 251 31.90 -4.90 -9.18
CA ARG A 251 32.13 -6.22 -9.82
C ARG A 251 31.15 -6.44 -10.98
N GLY A 252 29.90 -6.02 -10.85
CA GLY A 252 28.90 -6.09 -11.91
C GLY A 252 29.13 -5.11 -13.07
N ALA A 253 29.72 -3.94 -12.79
CA ALA A 253 29.92 -2.86 -13.74
C ALA A 253 30.76 -3.28 -14.96
N LYS A 254 31.82 -4.08 -14.74
CA LYS A 254 32.67 -4.57 -15.83
C LYS A 254 31.90 -5.45 -16.83
N ASN A 255 31.06 -6.35 -16.34
CA ASN A 255 30.23 -7.21 -17.20
C ASN A 255 29.15 -6.41 -17.92
N ARG A 256 28.55 -5.41 -17.25
CA ARG A 256 27.57 -4.51 -17.85
C ARG A 256 28.20 -3.64 -18.92
N ALA A 257 29.39 -3.09 -18.68
CA ALA A 257 30.13 -2.29 -19.65
C ALA A 257 30.52 -3.12 -20.88
N ALA A 258 31.05 -4.34 -20.70
CA ALA A 258 31.36 -5.25 -21.79
C ALA A 258 30.12 -5.61 -22.63
N PHE A 259 28.98 -5.85 -21.96
CA PHE A 259 27.72 -6.11 -22.66
C PHE A 259 27.25 -4.91 -23.49
N LEU A 260 27.28 -3.70 -22.92
CA LEU A 260 26.91 -2.48 -23.64
C LEU A 260 27.83 -2.22 -24.82
N ALA A 261 29.15 -2.36 -24.64
CA ALA A 261 30.12 -2.21 -25.71
C ALA A 261 29.89 -3.21 -26.87
N PHE A 262 29.55 -4.47 -26.51
CA PHE A 262 29.20 -5.48 -27.51
C PHE A 262 27.92 -5.10 -28.27
N ILE A 263 26.86 -4.66 -27.56
CA ILE A 263 25.60 -4.25 -28.21
C ILE A 263 25.84 -3.07 -29.16
N ILE A 264 26.59 -2.06 -28.71
CA ILE A 264 26.94 -0.89 -29.55
C ILE A 264 27.68 -1.36 -30.80
N PHE A 265 28.73 -2.20 -30.66
CA PHE A 265 29.48 -2.72 -31.78
C PHE A 265 28.59 -3.55 -32.74
N ALA A 266 27.76 -4.45 -32.22
CA ALA A 266 26.88 -5.26 -33.04
C ALA A 266 25.83 -4.41 -33.78
N LEU A 267 25.24 -3.40 -33.11
CA LEU A 267 24.24 -2.51 -33.71
C LEU A 267 24.88 -1.66 -34.85
N PHE A 268 25.92 -0.93 -34.53
CA PHE A 268 26.58 -0.06 -35.55
C PHE A 268 27.28 -0.88 -36.62
N GLY A 269 27.86 -2.04 -36.28
CA GLY A 269 28.40 -2.98 -37.22
C GLY A 269 27.36 -3.50 -38.22
N THR A 270 26.17 -3.87 -37.73
CA THR A 270 25.04 -4.29 -38.57
C THR A 270 24.59 -3.14 -39.48
N ILE A 271 24.42 -1.93 -38.95
CA ILE A 271 24.04 -0.75 -39.74
C ILE A 271 25.08 -0.49 -40.84
N SER A 272 26.38 -0.50 -40.50
CA SER A 272 27.48 -0.27 -41.46
C SER A 272 27.50 -1.35 -42.54
N PHE A 273 27.31 -2.62 -42.16
CA PHE A 273 27.29 -3.73 -43.12
C PHE A 273 26.09 -3.65 -44.07
N VAL A 274 24.93 -3.32 -43.55
CA VAL A 274 23.70 -3.11 -44.35
C VAL A 274 23.85 -1.91 -45.26
N ALA A 275 24.43 -0.80 -44.78
CA ALA A 275 24.68 0.40 -45.57
C ALA A 275 25.68 0.11 -46.70
N TRP A 276 26.78 -0.61 -46.40
CA TRP A 276 27.77 -1.02 -47.42
C TRP A 276 27.14 -1.91 -48.50
N HIS A 277 26.34 -2.92 -48.10
CA HIS A 277 25.69 -3.81 -49.07
C HIS A 277 24.62 -3.08 -49.89
N GLY A 278 23.86 -2.20 -49.23
CA GLY A 278 22.87 -1.35 -49.89
C GLY A 278 23.49 -0.39 -50.92
N ALA A 279 24.65 0.21 -50.60
CA ALA A 279 25.42 1.05 -51.56
C ALA A 279 25.83 0.24 -52.79
N ARG A 280 26.27 -1.02 -52.63
CA ARG A 280 26.55 -1.91 -53.75
C ARG A 280 25.32 -2.20 -54.62
N MET A 281 24.16 -2.45 -53.97
CA MET A 281 22.89 -2.66 -54.67
C MET A 281 22.42 -1.42 -55.43
N LEU A 282 22.66 -0.21 -54.87
CA LEU A 282 22.43 1.06 -55.57
C LEU A 282 23.32 1.23 -56.82
N ALA A 283 24.61 0.94 -56.67
CA ALA A 283 25.57 1.02 -57.79
C ALA A 283 25.23 0.05 -58.93
N THR A 284 24.60 -1.09 -58.61
CA THR A 284 24.15 -2.10 -59.59
C THR A 284 22.69 -1.93 -60.04
N ASN A 285 22.01 -0.84 -59.67
CA ASN A 285 20.61 -0.52 -59.98
C ASN A 285 19.60 -1.60 -59.50
N GLN A 286 19.92 -2.33 -58.41
CA GLN A 286 19.04 -3.33 -57.82
C GLN A 286 18.04 -2.75 -56.81
N ILE A 287 18.28 -1.52 -56.36
CA ILE A 287 17.41 -0.77 -55.44
C ILE A 287 17.44 0.73 -55.83
N THR A 288 16.36 1.46 -55.61
CA THR A 288 16.29 2.91 -55.80
C THR A 288 16.82 3.63 -54.54
N TRP A 289 17.21 4.90 -54.69
CA TRP A 289 17.58 5.75 -53.54
C TRP A 289 16.45 5.92 -52.55
N GLU A 290 15.20 6.07 -53.03
CA GLU A 290 14.00 6.17 -52.23
C GLU A 290 13.81 4.93 -51.32
N ASN A 291 13.90 3.72 -51.91
CA ASN A 291 13.74 2.49 -51.16
C ASN A 291 14.90 2.25 -50.19
N PHE A 292 16.12 2.63 -50.55
CA PHE A 292 17.28 2.51 -49.66
C PHE A 292 17.20 3.48 -48.47
N ALA A 293 16.84 4.74 -48.70
CA ALA A 293 16.65 5.72 -47.63
C ALA A 293 15.50 5.31 -46.69
N SER A 294 14.37 4.89 -47.25
CA SER A 294 13.23 4.35 -46.47
C SER A 294 13.65 3.13 -45.66
N PHE A 295 14.39 2.20 -46.25
CA PHE A 295 14.91 0.99 -45.56
C PHE A 295 15.73 1.36 -44.32
N ILE A 296 16.70 2.31 -44.46
CA ILE A 296 17.53 2.73 -43.33
C ILE A 296 16.67 3.34 -42.22
N LEU A 297 15.74 4.24 -42.55
CA LEU A 297 14.90 4.91 -41.59
C LEU A 297 13.97 3.92 -40.85
N PHE A 298 13.29 3.02 -41.57
CA PHE A 298 12.49 1.99 -40.96
C PHE A 298 13.33 1.02 -40.12
N SER A 299 14.55 0.71 -40.52
CA SER A 299 15.46 -0.14 -39.73
C SER A 299 15.80 0.48 -38.38
N ILE A 300 15.97 1.81 -38.30
CA ILE A 300 16.16 2.53 -37.03
C ILE A 300 14.89 2.40 -36.14
N PHE A 301 13.70 2.59 -36.72
CA PHE A 301 12.44 2.44 -35.98
C PHE A 301 12.20 1.03 -35.46
N VAL A 302 12.48 0.02 -36.30
CA VAL A 302 12.40 -1.40 -35.92
C VAL A 302 13.39 -1.72 -34.80
N GLY A 303 14.65 -1.26 -34.94
CA GLY A 303 15.69 -1.44 -33.92
C GLY A 303 15.33 -0.81 -32.58
N ALA A 304 14.84 0.44 -32.59
CA ALA A 304 14.38 1.14 -31.40
C ALA A 304 13.19 0.42 -30.73
N SER A 305 12.23 -0.08 -31.54
CA SER A 305 11.09 -0.85 -31.04
C SER A 305 11.54 -2.15 -30.38
N LEU A 306 12.41 -2.92 -31.02
CA LEU A 306 12.99 -4.14 -30.44
C LEU A 306 13.72 -3.86 -29.12
N GLY A 307 14.46 -2.75 -29.05
CA GLY A 307 15.18 -2.33 -27.85
C GLY A 307 14.30 -2.02 -26.65
N SER A 308 13.04 -1.63 -26.87
CA SER A 308 12.10 -1.28 -25.79
C SER A 308 11.39 -2.50 -25.16
N PHE A 309 11.29 -3.64 -25.85
CA PHE A 309 10.55 -4.81 -25.35
C PHE A 309 11.07 -5.40 -24.03
N PRO A 310 12.40 -5.48 -23.76
CA PRO A 310 12.88 -5.99 -22.48
C PRO A 310 12.38 -5.19 -21.28
N GLU A 311 12.31 -3.87 -21.40
CA GLU A 311 11.77 -2.99 -20.36
C GLU A 311 10.27 -3.20 -20.18
N ILE A 312 9.51 -3.23 -21.27
CA ILE A 312 8.08 -3.51 -21.29
C ILE A 312 7.79 -4.85 -20.60
N ILE A 313 8.52 -5.91 -20.96
CA ILE A 313 8.35 -7.24 -20.34
C ILE A 313 8.68 -7.20 -18.85
N SER A 314 9.77 -6.51 -18.45
CA SER A 314 10.15 -6.36 -17.06
C SER A 314 9.05 -5.66 -16.25
N GLN A 315 8.48 -4.58 -16.78
CA GLN A 315 7.39 -3.84 -16.16
C GLN A 315 6.13 -4.69 -16.03
N PHE A 316 5.77 -5.46 -17.05
CA PHE A 316 4.67 -6.41 -16.96
C PHE A 316 4.91 -7.46 -15.86
N GLN A 317 6.12 -8.00 -15.73
CA GLN A 317 6.44 -8.95 -14.65
C GLN A 317 6.28 -8.32 -13.26
N GLN A 318 6.76 -7.09 -13.06
CA GLN A 318 6.60 -6.36 -11.81
C GLN A 318 5.13 -6.12 -11.48
N THR A 319 4.35 -5.71 -12.48
CA THR A 319 2.90 -5.47 -12.32
C THR A 319 2.14 -6.76 -12.01
N SER A 320 2.51 -7.87 -12.63
CA SER A 320 1.92 -9.17 -12.30
C SER A 320 2.09 -9.50 -10.82
N GLY A 321 3.30 -9.32 -10.27
CA GLY A 321 3.56 -9.53 -8.85
C GLY A 321 2.82 -8.55 -7.94
N ALA A 322 2.81 -7.25 -8.29
CA ALA A 322 2.08 -6.23 -7.53
C ALA A 322 0.57 -6.51 -7.51
N THR A 323 0.01 -6.88 -8.66
CA THR A 323 -1.42 -7.22 -8.79
C THR A 323 -1.80 -8.45 -7.99
N GLU A 324 -0.94 -9.47 -7.98
CA GLU A 324 -1.17 -10.69 -7.21
C GLU A 324 -1.26 -10.38 -5.70
N ARG A 325 -0.32 -9.59 -5.18
CA ARG A 325 -0.35 -9.15 -3.77
C ARG A 325 -1.57 -8.29 -3.42
N LEU A 326 -2.00 -7.37 -4.31
CA LEU A 326 -3.23 -6.60 -4.11
C LEU A 326 -4.48 -7.47 -4.14
N ARG A 327 -4.50 -8.49 -5.00
CA ARG A 327 -5.58 -9.45 -5.09
C ARG A 327 -5.62 -10.36 -3.86
N GLU A 328 -4.47 -10.87 -3.39
CA GLU A 328 -4.39 -11.63 -2.15
C GLU A 328 -5.00 -10.88 -0.97
N LEU A 329 -4.76 -9.56 -0.88
CA LEU A 329 -5.39 -8.72 0.15
C LEU A 329 -6.91 -8.69 0.01
N LEU A 330 -7.45 -8.57 -1.21
CA LEU A 330 -8.90 -8.55 -1.47
C LEU A 330 -9.56 -9.92 -1.34
N ASP A 331 -8.80 -11.01 -1.50
CA ASP A 331 -9.29 -12.38 -1.35
C ASP A 331 -9.31 -12.83 0.14
N LEU A 332 -8.70 -12.05 1.07
CA LEU A 332 -8.80 -12.31 2.51
C LEU A 332 -10.24 -12.21 2.97
N LYS A 333 -10.62 -13.08 3.90
CA LYS A 333 -11.97 -13.04 4.44
C LYS A 333 -12.13 -11.84 5.38
N PRO A 334 -13.14 -10.98 5.18
CA PRO A 334 -13.48 -9.92 6.13
C PRO A 334 -13.95 -10.52 7.46
N GLU A 335 -14.05 -9.68 8.50
CA GLU A 335 -14.68 -10.04 9.75
C GLU A 335 -16.11 -10.56 9.51
N ARG A 336 -16.54 -11.45 10.39
CA ARG A 336 -17.91 -11.99 10.32
C ARG A 336 -18.95 -10.87 10.39
N SER A 337 -19.93 -10.94 9.51
CA SER A 337 -21.08 -10.02 9.49
C SER A 337 -22.40 -10.71 9.83
N ASP A 338 -22.36 -12.02 9.99
CA ASP A 338 -23.49 -12.87 10.39
C ASP A 338 -23.87 -12.65 11.86
N GLY A 339 -25.02 -13.15 12.26
CA GLY A 339 -25.63 -12.96 13.57
C GLY A 339 -26.71 -11.87 13.59
N ASP A 340 -27.39 -11.73 14.72
CA ASP A 340 -28.49 -10.79 14.92
C ASP A 340 -27.97 -9.33 14.91
N PRO A 341 -28.30 -8.49 13.90
CA PRO A 341 -27.82 -7.13 13.81
C PRO A 341 -28.62 -6.13 14.69
N ALA A 342 -29.80 -6.51 15.18
CA ALA A 342 -30.71 -5.66 15.93
C ALA A 342 -30.73 -5.98 17.44
N ALA A 343 -29.81 -6.83 17.90
CA ALA A 343 -29.75 -7.21 19.33
C ALA A 343 -29.45 -5.98 20.19
N LYS A 344 -30.34 -5.74 21.16
CA LYS A 344 -30.12 -4.79 22.25
C LYS A 344 -29.58 -5.55 23.47
N LEU A 345 -28.54 -5.00 24.09
CA LEU A 345 -27.89 -5.56 25.26
C LEU A 345 -28.32 -4.80 26.51
N ASN A 346 -28.57 -5.53 27.58
CA ASN A 346 -28.79 -4.96 28.92
C ASN A 346 -27.46 -4.78 29.67
N GLY A 347 -26.39 -5.44 29.18
CA GLY A 347 -25.06 -5.28 29.69
C GLY A 347 -24.52 -6.41 30.57
N ALA A 348 -25.23 -7.56 30.69
CA ALA A 348 -24.65 -8.73 31.36
C ALA A 348 -23.56 -9.35 30.45
N ILE A 349 -22.40 -9.69 31.03
CA ILE A 349 -21.33 -10.39 30.36
C ILE A 349 -20.97 -11.64 31.15
N ALA A 350 -20.79 -12.77 30.45
CA ALA A 350 -20.25 -13.97 31.09
C ALA A 350 -19.18 -14.63 30.18
N PHE A 351 -18.21 -15.21 30.84
CA PHE A 351 -17.20 -16.10 30.23
C PHE A 351 -17.48 -17.51 30.74
N GLU A 352 -17.63 -18.45 29.84
CA GLU A 352 -17.90 -19.86 30.18
C GLU A 352 -16.79 -20.75 29.67
N ASN A 353 -15.97 -21.30 30.60
CA ASN A 353 -14.88 -22.25 30.34
C ASN A 353 -13.99 -21.84 29.16
N LEU A 354 -13.68 -20.55 29.07
CA LEU A 354 -13.03 -19.95 27.94
C LEU A 354 -11.52 -20.19 27.96
N SER A 355 -10.99 -20.73 26.88
CA SER A 355 -9.55 -20.89 26.65
C SER A 355 -9.16 -20.20 25.35
N PHE A 356 -7.97 -19.57 25.36
CA PHE A 356 -7.50 -18.79 24.21
C PHE A 356 -5.99 -18.80 24.06
N ARG A 357 -5.54 -18.90 22.80
CA ARG A 357 -4.16 -18.68 22.32
C ARG A 357 -4.16 -17.72 21.14
N TYR A 358 -3.15 -16.87 21.05
CA TYR A 358 -2.97 -16.06 19.85
C TYR A 358 -2.50 -16.94 18.68
N PRO A 359 -3.07 -16.79 17.47
CA PRO A 359 -2.60 -17.54 16.28
C PRO A 359 -1.11 -17.36 16.01
N SER A 360 -0.54 -16.20 16.32
CA SER A 360 0.89 -15.89 16.19
C SER A 360 1.80 -16.61 17.19
N ARG A 361 1.24 -17.16 18.29
CA ARG A 361 1.97 -17.89 19.35
C ARG A 361 1.14 -19.08 19.86
N PRO A 362 0.95 -20.12 19.04
CA PRO A 362 0.08 -21.25 19.38
C PRO A 362 0.57 -22.08 20.56
N ASP A 363 1.88 -21.98 20.90
CA ASP A 363 2.48 -22.71 22.01
C ASP A 363 2.21 -22.07 23.38
N VAL A 364 1.67 -20.83 23.42
CA VAL A 364 1.43 -20.08 24.67
C VAL A 364 -0.07 -20.00 24.97
N GLN A 365 -0.49 -20.71 26.03
CA GLN A 365 -1.86 -20.57 26.58
C GLN A 365 -1.96 -19.23 27.29
N VAL A 366 -2.80 -18.31 26.79
CA VAL A 366 -2.97 -16.97 27.37
C VAL A 366 -4.14 -16.93 28.36
N LEU A 367 -5.24 -17.62 28.05
CA LEU A 367 -6.37 -17.84 28.97
C LEU A 367 -6.64 -19.32 29.04
N ASP A 368 -6.86 -19.84 30.26
CA ASP A 368 -7.03 -21.26 30.54
C ASP A 368 -8.27 -21.48 31.40
N ASN A 369 -9.33 -22.00 30.80
CA ASN A 369 -10.62 -22.35 31.43
C ASN A 369 -11.21 -21.21 32.28
N LEU A 370 -11.23 -20.00 31.72
CA LEU A 370 -11.66 -18.79 32.39
C LEU A 370 -13.20 -18.75 32.46
N SER A 371 -13.76 -18.62 33.68
CA SER A 371 -15.19 -18.49 33.91
C SER A 371 -15.47 -17.39 34.94
N PHE A 372 -16.29 -16.42 34.56
CA PHE A 372 -16.80 -15.37 35.44
C PHE A 372 -18.04 -14.71 34.84
N SER A 373 -18.78 -13.98 35.65
CA SER A 373 -19.93 -13.19 35.19
C SER A 373 -19.92 -11.79 35.78
N VAL A 374 -20.46 -10.85 34.99
CA VAL A 374 -20.67 -9.45 35.36
C VAL A 374 -22.14 -9.13 35.15
N GLU A 375 -22.82 -8.70 36.19
CA GLU A 375 -24.23 -8.30 36.13
C GLU A 375 -24.39 -6.91 35.51
N PRO A 376 -25.55 -6.58 34.90
CA PRO A 376 -25.82 -5.26 34.37
C PRO A 376 -25.60 -4.15 35.40
N GLY A 377 -24.94 -3.08 35.01
CA GLY A 377 -24.65 -1.91 35.85
C GLY A 377 -23.58 -2.11 36.92
N LYS A 378 -22.96 -3.29 37.01
CA LYS A 378 -21.88 -3.58 37.97
C LYS A 378 -20.50 -3.22 37.46
N ARG A 379 -19.61 -2.85 38.39
CA ARG A 379 -18.20 -2.53 38.14
C ARG A 379 -17.31 -3.71 38.53
N VAL A 380 -16.56 -4.23 37.61
CA VAL A 380 -15.61 -5.33 37.86
C VAL A 380 -14.18 -4.86 37.52
N ALA A 381 -13.28 -5.02 38.49
CA ALA A 381 -11.85 -4.73 38.30
C ALA A 381 -11.08 -6.01 37.98
N LEU A 382 -10.25 -5.96 36.92
CA LEU A 382 -9.29 -7.00 36.59
C LEU A 382 -7.91 -6.57 37.08
N VAL A 383 -7.34 -7.32 38.02
CA VAL A 383 -6.02 -7.06 38.58
C VAL A 383 -5.10 -8.26 38.40
N GLY A 384 -3.78 -8.04 38.39
CA GLY A 384 -2.80 -9.12 38.24
C GLY A 384 -1.53 -8.63 37.51
N PRO A 385 -0.47 -9.45 37.47
CA PRO A 385 0.78 -9.08 36.84
C PRO A 385 0.63 -8.81 35.33
N SER A 386 1.64 -8.15 34.74
CA SER A 386 1.69 -7.97 33.29
C SER A 386 1.73 -9.33 32.58
N GLY A 387 0.99 -9.46 31.48
CA GLY A 387 0.88 -10.73 30.75
C GLY A 387 -0.10 -11.77 31.34
N ALA A 388 -0.82 -11.45 32.42
CA ALA A 388 -1.77 -12.38 33.04
C ALA A 388 -3.06 -12.65 32.22
N GLY A 389 -3.27 -11.96 31.07
CA GLY A 389 -4.43 -12.16 30.20
C GLY A 389 -5.51 -11.09 30.27
N LYS A 390 -5.32 -10.02 31.06
CA LYS A 390 -6.32 -8.95 31.27
C LYS A 390 -6.75 -8.25 29.96
N SER A 391 -5.82 -7.75 29.16
CA SER A 391 -6.12 -7.08 27.88
C SER A 391 -6.65 -8.06 26.82
N THR A 392 -6.30 -9.34 26.92
CA THR A 392 -6.87 -10.41 26.07
C THR A 392 -8.34 -10.60 26.35
N THR A 393 -8.80 -10.43 27.61
CA THR A 393 -10.22 -10.46 27.97
C THR A 393 -10.99 -9.36 27.24
N PHE A 394 -10.45 -8.13 27.14
CA PHE A 394 -11.06 -7.05 26.35
C PHE A 394 -11.13 -7.37 24.86
N SER A 395 -10.07 -7.96 24.33
CA SER A 395 -10.00 -8.37 22.92
C SER A 395 -11.10 -9.39 22.56
N LEU A 396 -11.40 -10.31 23.48
CA LEU A 396 -12.47 -11.30 23.31
C LEU A 396 -13.87 -10.69 23.47
N ILE A 397 -14.08 -9.76 24.40
CA ILE A 397 -15.34 -9.02 24.56
C ILE A 397 -15.65 -8.21 23.29
N LEU A 398 -14.64 -7.57 22.69
CA LEU A 398 -14.78 -6.79 21.46
C LEU A 398 -14.90 -7.68 20.20
N GLY A 399 -14.73 -9.00 20.34
CA GLY A 399 -14.72 -9.92 19.20
C GLY A 399 -13.57 -9.65 18.23
N PHE A 400 -12.42 -9.16 18.72
CA PHE A 400 -11.20 -9.01 17.94
C PHE A 400 -10.53 -10.36 17.70
N ASN A 401 -10.79 -11.31 18.59
CA ASN A 401 -10.38 -12.70 18.47
C ASN A 401 -11.55 -13.58 18.94
N ASP A 402 -11.61 -14.79 18.37
CA ASP A 402 -12.56 -15.82 18.79
C ASP A 402 -11.88 -16.76 19.81
N PRO A 403 -12.60 -17.25 20.85
CA PRO A 403 -12.04 -18.22 21.78
C PRO A 403 -11.77 -19.58 21.10
N GLU A 404 -10.76 -20.29 21.58
CA GLU A 404 -10.46 -21.65 21.11
C GLU A 404 -11.50 -22.65 21.68
N ASN A 405 -11.83 -22.49 22.96
CA ASN A 405 -12.85 -23.26 23.65
C ASN A 405 -13.69 -22.33 24.53
N GLY A 406 -14.91 -22.74 24.84
CA GLY A 406 -15.81 -21.94 25.64
C GLY A 406 -16.49 -20.82 24.85
N ALA A 407 -17.08 -19.87 25.56
CA ALA A 407 -17.81 -18.77 24.95
C ALA A 407 -17.80 -17.49 25.79
N VAL A 408 -17.91 -16.36 25.10
CA VAL A 408 -18.32 -15.07 25.67
C VAL A 408 -19.83 -14.95 25.48
N LEU A 409 -20.56 -14.67 26.55
CA LEU A 409 -22.00 -14.47 26.50
C LEU A 409 -22.33 -13.01 26.78
N PHE A 410 -23.31 -12.47 26.06
CA PHE A 410 -23.97 -11.19 26.33
C PHE A 410 -25.43 -11.44 26.64
N ASP A 411 -25.87 -11.06 27.81
CA ASP A 411 -27.25 -11.31 28.31
C ASP A 411 -27.67 -12.79 28.13
N GLY A 412 -26.74 -13.73 28.37
CA GLY A 412 -26.94 -15.17 28.21
C GLY A 412 -26.92 -15.69 26.77
N ARG A 413 -26.71 -14.83 25.78
CA ARG A 413 -26.58 -15.20 24.36
C ARG A 413 -25.11 -15.26 23.97
N ALA A 414 -24.69 -16.32 23.26
CA ALA A 414 -23.32 -16.46 22.79
C ALA A 414 -22.96 -15.32 21.82
N ALA A 415 -21.76 -14.74 21.97
CA ALA A 415 -21.28 -13.69 21.11
C ALA A 415 -21.28 -14.09 19.62
N SER A 416 -21.10 -15.38 19.32
CA SER A 416 -21.18 -15.94 17.96
C SER A 416 -22.55 -15.84 17.31
N SER A 417 -23.63 -15.74 18.10
CA SER A 417 -25.02 -15.59 17.62
C SER A 417 -25.40 -14.13 17.33
N LEU A 418 -24.55 -13.16 17.73
CA LEU A 418 -24.76 -11.73 17.58
C LEU A 418 -23.84 -11.19 16.51
N SER A 419 -24.28 -10.19 15.73
CA SER A 419 -23.36 -9.53 14.81
C SER A 419 -22.33 -8.68 15.57
N LEU A 420 -21.09 -8.61 15.07
CA LEU A 420 -20.05 -7.78 15.68
C LEU A 420 -20.46 -6.30 15.75
N LYS A 421 -21.24 -5.83 14.77
CA LYS A 421 -21.79 -4.48 14.77
C LYS A 421 -22.74 -4.25 15.93
N ALA A 422 -23.65 -5.20 16.21
CA ALA A 422 -24.59 -5.09 17.33
C ALA A 422 -23.85 -5.09 18.68
N ILE A 423 -22.82 -5.93 18.85
CA ILE A 423 -22.00 -5.97 20.06
C ILE A 423 -21.22 -4.64 20.21
N ARG A 424 -20.42 -4.26 19.22
CA ARG A 424 -19.50 -3.11 19.29
C ARG A 424 -20.22 -1.76 19.38
N SER A 425 -21.42 -1.62 18.80
CA SER A 425 -22.20 -0.37 18.90
C SER A 425 -22.73 -0.07 20.31
N GLN A 426 -22.67 -1.05 21.20
CA GLN A 426 -23.18 -0.93 22.59
C GLN A 426 -22.03 -1.03 23.61
N ILE A 427 -20.79 -1.10 23.14
CA ILE A 427 -19.57 -1.11 23.96
C ILE A 427 -18.75 0.13 23.63
N ALA A 428 -18.26 0.83 24.65
CA ALA A 428 -17.20 1.81 24.45
C ALA A 428 -15.93 1.37 25.20
N ILE A 429 -14.79 1.76 24.63
CA ILE A 429 -13.48 1.52 25.23
C ILE A 429 -12.76 2.85 25.45
N VAL A 430 -12.17 3.00 26.63
CA VAL A 430 -11.19 4.06 26.92
C VAL A 430 -9.84 3.36 27.09
N PRO A 431 -8.96 3.42 26.08
CA PRO A 431 -7.68 2.73 26.09
C PRO A 431 -6.64 3.47 26.94
N GLN A 432 -5.59 2.77 27.35
CA GLN A 432 -4.44 3.31 28.06
C GLN A 432 -3.74 4.40 27.22
N GLU A 433 -3.41 4.08 25.97
CA GLU A 433 -2.87 5.05 25.02
C GLU A 433 -3.98 5.55 24.10
N VAL A 434 -4.35 6.82 24.27
CA VAL A 434 -5.38 7.44 23.43
C VAL A 434 -4.82 7.85 22.08
N LEU A 435 -5.35 7.24 21.03
CA LEU A 435 -5.16 7.67 19.66
C LEU A 435 -6.24 8.67 19.27
N LEU A 436 -5.83 9.87 18.85
CA LEU A 436 -6.71 10.81 18.17
C LEU A 436 -6.43 10.76 16.66
N PHE A 437 -7.51 10.75 15.88
CA PHE A 437 -7.40 10.80 14.43
C PHE A 437 -7.02 12.21 13.96
N GLY A 438 -6.35 12.31 12.84
CA GLY A 438 -6.09 13.61 12.21
C GLY A 438 -7.42 14.28 11.86
N GLY A 439 -7.59 15.52 12.34
CA GLY A 439 -8.83 16.29 12.19
C GLY A 439 -9.01 17.22 13.39
N SER A 440 -10.23 17.77 13.55
CA SER A 440 -10.57 18.67 14.65
C SER A 440 -10.91 17.90 15.94
N ILE A 441 -10.92 18.59 17.08
CA ILE A 441 -11.38 18.03 18.34
C ILE A 441 -12.85 17.62 18.22
N ARG A 442 -13.68 18.41 17.54
CA ARG A 442 -15.07 18.09 17.26
C ARG A 442 -15.21 16.74 16.55
N GLU A 443 -14.49 16.54 15.45
CA GLU A 443 -14.52 15.28 14.70
C GLU A 443 -14.07 14.08 15.54
N ASN A 444 -13.10 14.28 16.41
CA ASN A 444 -12.62 13.25 17.31
C ASN A 444 -13.65 12.85 18.38
N ILE A 445 -14.46 13.77 18.89
CA ILE A 445 -15.55 13.45 19.83
C ILE A 445 -16.73 12.84 19.06
N GLU A 446 -17.10 13.43 17.92
CA GLU A 446 -18.17 12.94 17.02
C GLU A 446 -17.94 11.50 16.54
N TYR A 447 -16.69 11.02 16.54
CA TYR A 447 -16.35 9.64 16.19
C TYR A 447 -17.11 8.60 17.03
N GLY A 448 -17.52 8.94 18.26
CA GLY A 448 -18.35 8.09 19.12
C GLY A 448 -19.79 7.93 18.62
N LYS A 449 -20.34 8.96 17.96
CA LYS A 449 -21.69 9.00 17.38
C LYS A 449 -21.67 9.88 16.12
N PRO A 450 -21.36 9.31 14.95
CA PRO A 450 -21.33 10.07 13.70
C PRO A 450 -22.65 10.77 13.42
N GLY A 451 -22.59 12.06 13.10
CA GLY A 451 -23.77 12.91 12.84
C GLY A 451 -24.40 13.51 14.12
N ALA A 452 -23.73 13.44 15.26
CA ALA A 452 -24.14 14.13 16.47
C ALA A 452 -24.13 15.66 16.28
N SER A 453 -25.09 16.35 16.91
CA SER A 453 -25.13 17.81 16.90
C SER A 453 -23.97 18.40 17.70
N LEU A 454 -23.62 19.67 17.40
CA LEU A 454 -22.58 20.38 18.17
C LEU A 454 -22.94 20.47 19.66
N GLU A 455 -24.23 20.60 19.97
CA GLU A 455 -24.74 20.65 21.33
C GLU A 455 -24.50 19.33 22.08
N GLU A 456 -24.80 18.19 21.46
CA GLU A 456 -24.52 16.86 22.02
C GLU A 456 -23.01 16.66 22.24
N ILE A 457 -22.17 17.12 21.31
CA ILE A 457 -20.70 17.04 21.42
C ILE A 457 -20.20 17.90 22.59
N GLN A 458 -20.73 19.12 22.73
CA GLN A 458 -20.35 20.02 23.84
C GLN A 458 -20.80 19.47 25.20
N ASP A 459 -21.97 18.87 25.28
CA ASP A 459 -22.47 18.27 26.51
C ASP A 459 -21.64 17.04 26.92
N ALA A 460 -21.28 16.20 25.98
CA ALA A 460 -20.35 15.10 26.23
C ALA A 460 -18.97 15.62 26.70
N ALA A 461 -18.47 16.69 26.11
CA ALA A 461 -17.22 17.32 26.51
C ALA A 461 -17.28 17.94 27.91
N LYS A 462 -18.40 18.55 28.30
CA LYS A 462 -18.61 19.06 29.67
C LYS A 462 -18.59 17.92 30.69
N GLN A 463 -19.31 16.83 30.40
CA GLN A 463 -19.32 15.65 31.27
C GLN A 463 -17.94 15.01 31.42
N ALA A 464 -17.10 15.11 30.37
CA ALA A 464 -15.72 14.62 30.36
C ALA A 464 -14.71 15.61 30.94
N ASN A 465 -15.11 16.74 31.53
CA ASN A 465 -14.23 17.82 31.97
C ASN A 465 -13.30 18.35 30.83
N ALA A 466 -13.76 18.25 29.58
CA ALA A 466 -12.97 18.64 28.41
C ALA A 466 -13.34 20.02 27.86
N HIS A 467 -14.58 20.49 28.11
CA HIS A 467 -15.12 21.72 27.50
C HIS A 467 -14.25 22.95 27.75
N ASP A 468 -13.82 23.16 29.00
CA ASP A 468 -13.13 24.40 29.40
C ASP A 468 -11.80 24.56 28.70
N PHE A 469 -10.98 23.48 28.63
CA PHE A 469 -9.72 23.56 27.92
C PHE A 469 -9.91 23.67 26.40
N ILE A 470 -10.97 23.04 25.84
CA ILE A 470 -11.29 23.14 24.41
C ILE A 470 -11.70 24.57 24.06
N ALA A 471 -12.59 25.19 24.88
CA ALA A 471 -13.06 26.55 24.68
C ALA A 471 -11.92 27.60 24.83
N ALA A 472 -10.90 27.31 25.63
CA ALA A 472 -9.73 28.14 25.78
C ALA A 472 -8.74 28.11 24.60
N LEU A 473 -8.87 27.15 23.68
CA LEU A 473 -8.05 27.07 22.47
C LEU A 473 -8.49 28.13 21.44
N PRO A 474 -7.59 28.70 20.65
CA PRO A 474 -7.92 29.76 19.68
C PRO A 474 -9.05 29.39 18.70
N GLU A 475 -9.12 28.12 18.26
CA GLU A 475 -10.12 27.62 17.31
C GLU A 475 -11.19 26.75 18.02
N GLY A 476 -11.16 26.67 19.37
CA GLY A 476 -12.10 25.88 20.14
C GLY A 476 -12.21 24.44 19.65
N TYR A 477 -13.45 23.98 19.38
CA TYR A 477 -13.73 22.62 18.89
C TYR A 477 -13.20 22.32 17.49
N GLU A 478 -12.93 23.34 16.67
CA GLU A 478 -12.34 23.18 15.33
C GLU A 478 -10.80 23.11 15.36
N THR A 479 -10.18 23.20 16.54
CA THR A 479 -8.73 23.05 16.69
C THR A 479 -8.25 21.71 16.16
N LEU A 480 -7.28 21.73 15.23
CA LEU A 480 -6.68 20.54 14.66
C LEU A 480 -5.70 19.89 15.65
N VAL A 481 -5.95 18.63 16.00
CA VAL A 481 -5.16 17.90 17.01
C VAL A 481 -3.77 17.45 16.53
N GLY A 482 -3.51 17.51 15.22
CA GLY A 482 -2.28 17.01 14.61
C GLY A 482 -2.24 15.47 14.53
N PRO A 483 -1.19 14.89 13.91
CA PRO A 483 -1.03 13.46 13.84
C PRO A 483 -0.98 12.84 15.25
N ARG A 484 -1.85 11.86 15.52
CA ARG A 484 -1.97 11.17 16.82
C ARG A 484 -2.19 12.10 18.03
N GLY A 485 -2.68 13.32 17.84
CA GLY A 485 -2.94 14.26 18.94
C GLY A 485 -1.70 14.84 19.61
N THR A 486 -0.58 14.95 18.90
CA THR A 486 0.72 15.41 19.45
C THR A 486 0.70 16.84 20.00
N LYS A 487 -0.31 17.63 19.65
CA LYS A 487 -0.48 19.02 20.16
C LYS A 487 -1.16 19.10 21.52
N LEU A 488 -1.66 17.99 22.06
CA LEU A 488 -2.42 17.95 23.32
C LEU A 488 -1.64 17.20 24.41
N SER A 489 -1.85 17.58 25.68
CA SER A 489 -1.31 16.84 26.81
C SER A 489 -1.95 15.45 26.94
N GLY A 490 -1.32 14.53 27.68
CA GLY A 490 -1.88 13.21 27.98
C GLY A 490 -3.29 13.27 28.55
N GLY A 491 -3.50 14.10 29.57
CA GLY A 491 -4.80 14.29 30.22
C GLY A 491 -5.86 14.93 29.30
N GLN A 492 -5.46 15.83 28.40
CA GLN A 492 -6.38 16.39 27.41
C GLN A 492 -6.84 15.33 26.41
N ARG A 493 -5.91 14.49 25.88
CA ARG A 493 -6.27 13.37 25.01
C ARG A 493 -7.22 12.40 25.69
N GLN A 494 -6.94 12.07 26.96
CA GLN A 494 -7.77 11.15 27.75
C GLN A 494 -9.19 11.68 27.91
N ARG A 495 -9.36 12.97 28.26
CA ARG A 495 -10.68 13.60 28.40
C ARG A 495 -11.46 13.65 27.07
N ILE A 496 -10.78 13.82 25.93
CA ILE A 496 -11.42 13.70 24.61
C ILE A 496 -11.88 12.25 24.36
N ALA A 497 -11.09 11.24 24.72
CA ALA A 497 -11.50 9.84 24.60
C ALA A 497 -12.70 9.50 25.51
N ILE A 498 -12.75 10.07 26.72
CA ILE A 498 -13.89 9.94 27.62
C ILE A 498 -15.12 10.64 27.02
N ALA A 499 -14.99 11.84 26.46
CA ALA A 499 -16.08 12.53 25.77
C ALA A 499 -16.64 11.71 24.59
N ARG A 500 -15.75 11.07 23.81
CA ARG A 500 -16.13 10.13 22.76
C ARG A 500 -16.95 8.95 23.29
N ALA A 501 -16.53 8.38 24.42
CA ALA A 501 -17.22 7.27 25.07
C ALA A 501 -18.58 7.69 25.67
N ILE A 502 -18.67 8.89 26.25
CA ILE A 502 -19.94 9.46 26.76
C ILE A 502 -20.94 9.67 25.62
N LEU A 503 -20.47 10.27 24.51
CA LEU A 503 -21.31 10.56 23.34
C LEU A 503 -21.85 9.27 22.69
N ALA A 504 -21.08 8.18 22.72
CA ALA A 504 -21.50 6.86 22.22
C ALA A 504 -22.62 6.21 23.06
N ASP A 505 -22.79 6.63 24.30
CA ASP A 505 -23.80 6.12 25.27
C ASP A 505 -23.89 4.59 25.35
N PRO A 506 -22.79 3.90 25.69
CA PRO A 506 -22.74 2.44 25.71
C PRO A 506 -23.43 1.84 26.96
N CYS A 507 -23.96 0.61 26.87
CA CYS A 507 -24.37 -0.15 28.04
C CYS A 507 -23.21 -0.90 28.72
N ILE A 508 -22.12 -1.16 27.99
CA ILE A 508 -20.90 -1.82 28.48
C ILE A 508 -19.70 -0.89 28.26
N LEU A 509 -18.88 -0.77 29.29
CA LEU A 509 -17.69 0.08 29.27
C LEU A 509 -16.42 -0.74 29.56
N LEU A 510 -15.43 -0.61 28.74
CA LEU A 510 -14.11 -1.22 28.92
C LEU A 510 -13.07 -0.11 29.17
N LEU A 511 -12.44 -0.12 30.35
CA LEU A 511 -11.44 0.87 30.75
C LEU A 511 -10.08 0.20 30.93
N ASP A 512 -9.08 0.64 30.17
CA ASP A 512 -7.69 0.15 30.29
C ASP A 512 -6.82 1.26 30.85
N GLU A 513 -6.46 1.20 32.13
CA GLU A 513 -5.52 2.07 32.86
C GLU A 513 -5.45 3.55 32.40
N ALA A 514 -6.55 4.25 32.54
CA ALA A 514 -6.73 5.59 31.96
C ALA A 514 -5.87 6.73 32.58
N THR A 515 -5.01 6.46 33.58
CA THR A 515 -4.39 7.56 34.40
C THR A 515 -2.89 7.42 34.66
N SER A 516 -2.18 6.45 34.12
CA SER A 516 -0.83 6.05 34.51
C SER A 516 0.32 7.05 34.24
N ALA A 517 0.07 8.15 33.50
CA ALA A 517 1.11 9.13 33.14
C ALA A 517 0.63 10.58 33.24
N LEU A 518 -0.27 10.89 34.18
CA LEU A 518 -0.88 12.21 34.29
C LEU A 518 -0.36 12.96 35.53
N ASP A 519 -0.32 14.28 35.44
CA ASP A 519 -0.16 15.16 36.58
C ASP A 519 -1.40 15.09 37.51
N SER A 520 -1.26 15.41 38.79
CA SER A 520 -2.28 15.23 39.81
C SER A 520 -3.61 15.97 39.49
N GLU A 521 -3.58 17.13 38.86
CA GLU A 521 -4.79 17.87 38.49
C GLU A 521 -5.50 17.20 37.31
N SER A 522 -4.77 16.84 36.26
CA SER A 522 -5.31 16.10 35.11
C SER A 522 -5.90 14.77 35.56
N GLU A 523 -5.22 14.05 36.47
CA GLU A 523 -5.69 12.80 37.02
C GLU A 523 -7.03 12.95 37.75
N ARG A 524 -7.17 13.97 38.61
CA ARG A 524 -8.43 14.26 39.31
C ARG A 524 -9.59 14.49 38.32
N LEU A 525 -9.37 15.33 37.30
CA LEU A 525 -10.38 15.66 36.29
C LEU A 525 -10.76 14.44 35.45
N VAL A 526 -9.81 13.58 35.10
CA VAL A 526 -10.03 12.32 34.38
C VAL A 526 -10.82 11.34 35.24
N ASN A 527 -10.44 11.17 36.51
CA ASN A 527 -11.14 10.26 37.43
C ASN A 527 -12.60 10.70 37.65
N GLU A 528 -12.87 11.99 37.86
CA GLU A 528 -14.23 12.53 37.95
C GLU A 528 -15.06 12.28 36.70
N ALA A 529 -14.44 12.40 35.51
CA ALA A 529 -15.10 12.12 34.24
C ALA A 529 -15.40 10.62 34.07
N LEU A 530 -14.46 9.75 34.47
CA LEU A 530 -14.65 8.29 34.45
C LEU A 530 -15.74 7.85 35.39
N GLU A 531 -15.84 8.40 36.61
CA GLU A 531 -16.93 8.07 37.55
C GLU A 531 -18.29 8.43 36.96
N ARG A 532 -18.42 9.59 36.32
CA ARG A 532 -19.68 9.97 35.62
C ARG A 532 -19.97 9.03 34.46
N LEU A 533 -18.95 8.65 33.68
CA LEU A 533 -19.10 7.73 32.55
C LEU A 533 -19.52 6.33 33.01
N MET A 534 -19.00 5.83 34.14
CA MET A 534 -19.34 4.50 34.70
C MET A 534 -20.71 4.42 35.35
N ALA A 535 -21.31 5.55 35.73
CA ALA A 535 -22.60 5.56 36.45
C ALA A 535 -23.71 4.88 35.65
N GLY A 536 -24.30 3.84 36.21
CA GLY A 536 -25.41 3.08 35.60
C GLY A 536 -25.01 2.15 34.45
N ARG A 537 -23.74 2.01 34.15
CA ARG A 537 -23.22 1.16 33.05
C ARG A 537 -22.42 -0.02 33.59
N THR A 538 -22.52 -1.17 32.92
CA THR A 538 -21.62 -2.30 33.20
C THR A 538 -20.20 -1.93 32.83
N SER A 539 -19.29 -1.95 33.82
CA SER A 539 -17.93 -1.49 33.60
C SER A 539 -16.92 -2.56 33.97
N ILE A 540 -16.01 -2.87 33.03
CA ILE A 540 -14.86 -3.75 33.28
C ILE A 540 -13.62 -2.90 33.19
N VAL A 541 -12.81 -2.86 34.26
CA VAL A 541 -11.67 -1.99 34.39
C VAL A 541 -10.41 -2.81 34.59
N ILE A 542 -9.42 -2.68 33.70
CA ILE A 542 -8.07 -3.15 33.96
C ILE A 542 -7.40 -2.11 34.85
N ALA A 543 -7.19 -2.46 36.11
CA ALA A 543 -6.75 -1.51 37.10
C ALA A 543 -5.30 -1.76 37.53
N HIS A 544 -4.53 -0.68 37.54
CA HIS A 544 -3.16 -0.61 38.05
C HIS A 544 -3.02 0.34 39.25
N ARG A 545 -4.14 0.96 39.71
CA ARG A 545 -4.18 1.84 40.87
C ARG A 545 -5.21 1.40 41.87
N LEU A 546 -4.85 1.49 43.14
CA LEU A 546 -5.70 1.08 44.26
C LEU A 546 -7.01 1.86 44.32
N SER A 547 -7.01 3.15 43.98
CA SER A 547 -8.19 4.01 43.94
C SER A 547 -9.29 3.47 43.01
N THR A 548 -8.91 2.95 41.86
CA THR A 548 -9.84 2.39 40.88
C THR A 548 -10.39 1.03 41.31
N VAL A 549 -9.57 0.21 41.97
CA VAL A 549 -9.92 -1.15 42.42
C VAL A 549 -10.86 -1.10 43.62
N ARG A 550 -10.68 -0.14 44.51
CA ARG A 550 -11.38 -0.04 45.80
C ARG A 550 -12.89 0.16 45.67
N HIS A 551 -13.32 0.80 44.59
CA HIS A 551 -14.73 1.11 44.32
C HIS A 551 -15.41 0.08 43.38
N ALA A 552 -14.74 -1.02 43.04
CA ALA A 552 -15.33 -2.08 42.25
C ALA A 552 -16.28 -2.97 43.07
N ASP A 553 -17.43 -3.32 42.52
CA ASP A 553 -18.36 -4.28 43.12
C ASP A 553 -17.74 -5.67 43.25
N LYS A 554 -16.81 -6.00 42.33
CA LYS A 554 -16.09 -7.28 42.32
C LYS A 554 -14.71 -7.11 41.71
N ILE A 555 -13.74 -7.76 42.31
CA ILE A 555 -12.35 -7.79 41.83
C ILE A 555 -12.07 -9.23 41.40
N LEU A 556 -11.48 -9.38 40.22
CA LEU A 556 -10.97 -10.64 39.65
C LEU A 556 -9.46 -10.59 39.57
N VAL A 557 -8.79 -11.47 40.33
CA VAL A 557 -7.32 -11.54 40.36
C VAL A 557 -6.84 -12.55 39.33
N PHE A 558 -6.18 -12.05 38.30
CA PHE A 558 -5.63 -12.85 37.23
C PHE A 558 -4.19 -13.28 37.55
N ASN A 559 -3.90 -14.54 37.33
CA ASN A 559 -2.54 -15.07 37.37
C ASN A 559 -2.39 -16.19 36.33
N HIS A 560 -1.41 -16.07 35.43
CA HIS A 560 -1.14 -17.06 34.36
C HIS A 560 -2.41 -17.52 33.60
N GLY A 561 -3.25 -16.57 33.17
CA GLY A 561 -4.44 -16.85 32.38
C GLY A 561 -5.65 -17.41 33.15
N LYS A 562 -5.57 -17.48 34.48
CA LYS A 562 -6.64 -17.96 35.36
C LYS A 562 -7.07 -16.90 36.38
N ILE A 563 -8.31 -16.96 36.84
CA ILE A 563 -8.76 -16.22 38.02
C ILE A 563 -8.39 -17.05 39.26
N VAL A 564 -7.48 -16.53 40.08
CA VAL A 564 -7.01 -17.19 41.30
C VAL A 564 -7.79 -16.75 42.55
N GLU A 565 -8.29 -15.51 42.54
CA GLU A 565 -9.11 -14.97 43.64
C GLU A 565 -10.22 -14.08 43.06
N SER A 566 -11.35 -14.02 43.73
CA SER A 566 -12.44 -13.09 43.42
C SER A 566 -13.18 -12.69 44.71
N GLY A 567 -13.61 -11.43 44.80
CA GLY A 567 -14.30 -10.85 45.94
C GLY A 567 -14.32 -9.34 45.92
N THR A 568 -14.75 -8.71 47.01
CA THR A 568 -14.61 -7.27 47.23
C THR A 568 -13.18 -6.92 47.72
N HIS A 569 -12.85 -5.64 47.78
CA HIS A 569 -11.56 -5.15 48.29
C HIS A 569 -11.31 -5.68 49.73
N GLU A 570 -12.29 -5.52 50.60
CA GLU A 570 -12.22 -5.90 52.03
C GLU A 570 -12.00 -7.41 52.16
N GLU A 571 -12.84 -8.21 51.49
CA GLU A 571 -12.72 -9.68 51.53
C GLU A 571 -11.35 -10.20 51.08
N LEU A 572 -10.82 -9.62 49.99
CA LEU A 572 -9.53 -10.07 49.43
C LEU A 572 -8.32 -9.62 50.28
N ILE A 573 -8.40 -8.46 50.94
CA ILE A 573 -7.38 -8.01 51.89
C ILE A 573 -7.35 -8.92 53.12
N GLU A 574 -8.53 -9.28 53.66
CA GLU A 574 -8.64 -10.18 54.84
C GLU A 574 -8.12 -11.57 54.54
N ARG A 575 -8.35 -12.12 53.34
CA ARG A 575 -7.84 -13.41 52.91
C ARG A 575 -6.29 -13.49 52.89
N GLY A 576 -5.58 -12.36 52.75
CA GLY A 576 -4.11 -12.31 52.81
C GLY A 576 -3.43 -12.99 51.63
N GLY A 577 -4.11 -13.14 50.47
CA GLY A 577 -3.62 -13.88 49.33
C GLY A 577 -2.86 -13.02 48.28
N THR A 578 -2.95 -13.44 47.02
CA THR A 578 -2.29 -12.76 45.87
C THR A 578 -2.71 -11.31 45.74
N TYR A 579 -3.99 -11.01 45.98
CA TYR A 579 -4.52 -9.65 45.92
C TYR A 579 -3.83 -8.71 46.90
N ARG A 580 -3.68 -9.14 48.17
CA ARG A 580 -3.02 -8.35 49.21
C ARG A 580 -1.54 -8.07 48.82
N PHE A 581 -0.85 -9.06 48.30
CA PHE A 581 0.52 -8.90 47.82
C PHE A 581 0.58 -7.86 46.68
N LEU A 582 -0.37 -7.88 45.72
CA LEU A 582 -0.43 -6.89 44.64
C LEU A 582 -0.71 -5.48 45.15
N VAL A 583 -1.60 -5.34 46.15
CA VAL A 583 -1.87 -4.04 46.78
C VAL A 583 -0.61 -3.48 47.47
N GLU A 584 0.10 -4.33 48.20
CA GLU A 584 1.31 -3.90 48.93
C GLU A 584 2.50 -3.60 48.01
N THR A 585 2.57 -4.15 46.80
CA THR A 585 3.75 -4.08 45.91
C THR A 585 3.55 -3.32 44.61
N GLN A 586 2.34 -3.26 44.06
CA GLN A 586 2.09 -2.75 42.70
C GLN A 586 0.95 -1.72 42.57
N LEU A 587 0.02 -1.67 43.52
CA LEU A 587 -1.16 -0.82 43.44
C LEU A 587 -1.09 0.41 44.37
N VAL A 588 0.10 0.73 44.87
CA VAL A 588 0.34 1.90 45.74
C VAL A 588 0.47 3.19 44.93
#